data_ca06131ae53315b38dcccea56c63a3d5
#
_entry.id   ca06131ae53315b38dcccea56c63a3d5
#
_cell.length_a   1.000
_cell.length_b   1.000
_cell.length_c   1.000
_cell.angle_alpha   90.00
_cell.angle_beta   90.00
_cell.angle_gamma   90.00
#
_symmetry.space_group_name_H-M   'P 1'
#
loop_
_entity.id
_entity.type
_entity.pdbx_description
1 polymer ?
#
loop_
_entity_poly.entity_id
_entity_poly.type
_entity_poly.pdbx_seq_one_letter_code
_entity_poly.pdbx_strand_id
1 'polypeptide(L)'
;MKFEDKLKERKDWELWKEYCGFLDLTIEEFMAIQNRLMLEQISKWKASGIGKAILKGRNPETIEEFRKMVPLTSYEDYADSLSLKDKSILPDDPVIWIQTTWEGGRHAIKLAPYTRSMLETYQNNMLGCLMLSTSSGRGDFDVNPKDTILYALAPLPYATGIFPLLLNDAISIEFLPPVKEAQKMSFSERNKKGFKMGLKKGIDFFFGVGSVTYYVSLSIASLGSGHKSGGGSGSGDGKKKISISPAMVIRLLKAKHICRKEGRDLLPKDLFRLKGFMCAGTDNRLYRDDLEKLWGVRPMEIFAGTEPTCIGTEIRSRDGMYFFPDACF
;
A
#
# COMPACT_ATOMS: atom_id res chain seq x y z
N MET A 1 -21.42 -3.41 -4.91
CA MET A 1 -21.57 -1.98 -4.51
C MET A 1 -20.18 -1.47 -4.17
N LYS A 2 -19.79 -0.33 -4.73
CA LYS A 2 -18.49 0.29 -4.44
C LYS A 2 -18.48 0.84 -3.01
N PHE A 3 -17.27 0.96 -2.43
CA PHE A 3 -17.13 1.54 -1.09
C PHE A 3 -17.69 2.97 -1.01
N GLU A 4 -17.49 3.77 -2.06
CA GLU A 4 -18.05 5.13 -2.15
C GLU A 4 -19.59 5.17 -2.07
N ASP A 5 -20.28 4.17 -2.63
CA ASP A 5 -21.73 4.09 -2.56
C ASP A 5 -22.17 3.64 -1.17
N LYS A 6 -21.43 2.69 -0.56
CA LYS A 6 -21.68 2.29 0.83
C LYS A 6 -21.51 3.44 1.82
N LEU A 7 -20.55 4.35 1.61
CA LEU A 7 -20.37 5.56 2.44
C LEU A 7 -21.61 6.48 2.43
N LYS A 8 -22.41 6.47 1.36
CA LYS A 8 -23.63 7.26 1.26
C LYS A 8 -24.85 6.60 1.90
N GLU A 9 -24.89 5.27 1.88
CA GLU A 9 -26.09 4.49 2.21
C GLU A 9 -26.04 3.86 3.60
N ARG A 10 -24.84 3.67 4.17
CA ARG A 10 -24.63 2.90 5.40
C ARG A 10 -24.01 3.77 6.50
N LYS A 11 -24.24 3.37 7.74
CA LYS A 11 -23.64 4.03 8.90
C LYS A 11 -22.16 3.64 9.05
N ASP A 12 -21.36 4.54 9.58
CA ASP A 12 -19.90 4.33 9.76
C ASP A 12 -19.57 3.05 10.53
N TRP A 13 -20.34 2.70 11.56
CA TRP A 13 -20.12 1.49 12.33
C TRP A 13 -20.37 0.20 11.54
N GLU A 14 -21.28 0.21 10.53
CA GLU A 14 -21.54 -0.93 9.65
C GLU A 14 -20.37 -1.14 8.68
N LEU A 15 -19.83 -0.05 8.16
CA LEU A 15 -18.62 -0.08 7.35
C LEU A 15 -17.41 -0.49 8.17
N TRP A 16 -17.29 0.03 9.38
CA TRP A 16 -16.25 -0.41 10.31
C TRP A 16 -16.32 -1.93 10.54
N LYS A 17 -17.49 -2.47 10.81
CA LYS A 17 -17.68 -3.91 11.02
C LYS A 17 -17.28 -4.72 9.77
N GLU A 18 -17.57 -4.21 8.58
CA GLU A 18 -17.25 -4.89 7.33
C GLU A 18 -15.74 -4.92 7.04
N TYR A 19 -15.05 -3.78 7.23
CA TYR A 19 -13.64 -3.64 6.82
C TYR A 19 -12.63 -3.74 7.96
N CYS A 20 -13.04 -3.47 9.19
CA CYS A 20 -12.19 -3.45 10.38
C CYS A 20 -12.69 -4.39 11.49
N GLY A 21 -13.81 -5.10 11.27
CA GLY A 21 -14.41 -6.00 12.26
C GLY A 21 -13.53 -7.21 12.63
N PHE A 22 -12.51 -7.49 11.84
CA PHE A 22 -11.51 -8.52 12.15
C PHE A 22 -10.75 -8.24 13.47
N LEU A 23 -10.71 -6.99 13.92
CA LEU A 23 -10.10 -6.58 15.18
C LEU A 23 -10.87 -7.10 16.41
N ASP A 24 -12.07 -7.57 16.22
CA ASP A 24 -12.99 -8.04 17.27
C ASP A 24 -13.11 -9.56 17.33
N LEU A 25 -12.50 -10.27 16.38
CA LEU A 25 -12.52 -11.72 16.33
C LEU A 25 -11.76 -12.31 17.52
N THR A 26 -12.33 -13.34 18.10
CA THR A 26 -11.56 -14.23 18.98
C THR A 26 -10.55 -15.02 18.17
N ILE A 27 -9.56 -15.62 18.83
CA ILE A 27 -8.58 -16.47 18.13
C ILE A 27 -9.26 -17.68 17.48
N GLU A 28 -10.29 -18.22 18.10
CA GLU A 28 -11.06 -19.34 17.58
C GLU A 28 -11.81 -18.95 16.29
N GLU A 29 -12.47 -17.80 16.28
CA GLU A 29 -13.15 -17.27 15.09
C GLU A 29 -12.16 -16.96 13.96
N PHE A 30 -11.01 -16.34 14.29
CA PHE A 30 -9.95 -16.11 13.34
C PHE A 30 -9.44 -17.42 12.72
N MET A 31 -9.13 -18.42 13.56
CA MET A 31 -8.64 -19.73 13.10
C MET A 31 -9.69 -20.50 12.31
N ALA A 32 -10.99 -20.35 12.64
CA ALA A 32 -12.05 -20.96 11.84
C ALA A 32 -12.07 -20.42 10.40
N ILE A 33 -11.88 -19.11 10.22
CA ILE A 33 -11.75 -18.49 8.88
C ILE A 33 -10.52 -19.03 8.16
N GLN A 34 -9.35 -19.02 8.81
CA GLN A 34 -8.09 -19.50 8.24
C GLN A 34 -8.17 -20.98 7.84
N ASN A 35 -8.75 -21.83 8.68
CA ASN A 35 -8.90 -23.25 8.39
C ASN A 35 -9.81 -23.49 7.19
N ARG A 36 -10.95 -22.78 7.10
CA ARG A 36 -11.83 -22.84 5.93
C ARG A 36 -11.10 -22.45 4.65
N LEU A 37 -10.43 -21.31 4.65
CA LEU A 37 -9.69 -20.81 3.49
C LEU A 37 -8.56 -21.76 3.09
N MET A 38 -7.84 -22.32 4.06
CA MET A 38 -6.77 -23.29 3.78
C MET A 38 -7.32 -24.56 3.11
N LEU A 39 -8.45 -25.08 3.56
CA LEU A 39 -9.10 -26.25 2.92
C LEU A 39 -9.56 -25.94 1.50
N GLU A 40 -10.11 -24.75 1.26
CA GLU A 40 -10.46 -24.28 -0.08
C GLU A 40 -9.22 -24.20 -0.98
N GLN A 41 -8.11 -23.67 -0.48
CA GLN A 41 -6.85 -23.59 -1.23
C GLN A 41 -6.26 -24.98 -1.51
N ILE A 42 -6.25 -25.89 -0.54
CA ILE A 42 -5.81 -27.27 -0.74
C ILE A 42 -6.61 -27.94 -1.88
N SER A 43 -7.93 -27.76 -1.88
CA SER A 43 -8.81 -28.32 -2.92
C SER A 43 -8.47 -27.77 -4.31
N LYS A 44 -8.36 -26.46 -4.45
CA LYS A 44 -7.99 -25.80 -5.73
C LYS A 44 -6.61 -26.25 -6.19
N TRP A 45 -5.66 -26.29 -5.28
CA TRP A 45 -4.28 -26.62 -5.58
C TRP A 45 -4.11 -28.07 -6.04
N LYS A 46 -4.76 -29.02 -5.38
CA LYS A 46 -4.81 -30.43 -5.78
C LYS A 46 -5.30 -30.62 -7.22
N ALA A 47 -6.25 -29.82 -7.64
CA ALA A 47 -6.80 -29.88 -9.00
C ALA A 47 -5.87 -29.28 -10.05
N SER A 48 -4.96 -28.39 -9.68
CA SER A 48 -4.08 -27.63 -10.58
C SER A 48 -2.89 -28.46 -11.07
N GLY A 49 -2.31 -28.04 -12.22
CA GLY A 49 -1.08 -28.65 -12.76
C GLY A 49 0.13 -28.46 -11.83
N ILE A 50 0.32 -27.23 -11.29
CA ILE A 50 1.37 -26.93 -10.32
C ILE A 50 1.22 -27.78 -9.06
N GLY A 51 0.01 -27.87 -8.51
CA GLY A 51 -0.22 -28.66 -7.31
C GLY A 51 0.07 -30.14 -7.53
N LYS A 52 -0.37 -30.72 -8.66
CA LYS A 52 -0.07 -32.11 -9.03
C LYS A 52 1.41 -32.38 -9.14
N ALA A 53 2.17 -31.45 -9.73
CA ALA A 53 3.62 -31.57 -9.88
C ALA A 53 4.35 -31.60 -8.51
N ILE A 54 3.90 -30.80 -7.54
CA ILE A 54 4.49 -30.74 -6.20
C ILE A 54 4.02 -31.90 -5.33
N LEU A 55 2.74 -32.25 -5.39
CA LEU A 55 2.16 -33.34 -4.62
C LEU A 55 2.69 -34.72 -5.01
N LYS A 56 3.05 -34.93 -6.29
CA LYS A 56 3.59 -36.21 -6.78
C LYS A 56 2.72 -37.42 -6.40
N GLY A 57 1.42 -37.30 -6.63
CA GLY A 57 0.43 -38.34 -6.31
C GLY A 57 -0.09 -38.40 -4.89
N ARG A 58 0.40 -37.53 -3.98
CA ARG A 58 -0.16 -37.40 -2.63
C ARG A 58 -1.51 -36.66 -2.70
N ASN A 59 -2.43 -37.00 -1.79
CA ASN A 59 -3.77 -36.44 -1.80
C ASN A 59 -4.20 -35.97 -0.39
N PRO A 60 -3.64 -34.88 0.15
CA PRO A 60 -4.06 -34.37 1.46
C PRO A 60 -5.51 -33.90 1.43
N GLU A 61 -6.30 -34.25 2.44
CA GLU A 61 -7.70 -33.83 2.61
C GLU A 61 -7.88 -32.92 3.83
N THR A 62 -6.93 -33.00 4.77
CA THR A 62 -6.90 -32.16 5.97
C THR A 62 -5.69 -31.23 5.98
N ILE A 63 -5.72 -30.21 6.83
CA ILE A 63 -4.59 -29.29 7.01
C ILE A 63 -3.38 -30.03 7.58
N GLU A 64 -3.60 -30.94 8.53
CA GLU A 64 -2.55 -31.77 9.13
C GLU A 64 -1.89 -32.67 8.09
N GLU A 65 -2.67 -33.31 7.24
CA GLU A 65 -2.15 -34.12 6.13
C GLU A 65 -1.36 -33.25 5.14
N PHE A 66 -1.88 -32.08 4.78
CA PHE A 66 -1.18 -31.14 3.93
C PHE A 66 0.18 -30.77 4.49
N ARG A 67 0.25 -30.35 5.74
CA ARG A 67 1.52 -30.01 6.43
C ARG A 67 2.49 -31.18 6.51
N LYS A 68 2.00 -32.39 6.63
CA LYS A 68 2.82 -33.61 6.75
C LYS A 68 3.28 -34.14 5.40
N MET A 69 2.46 -34.03 4.37
CA MET A 69 2.71 -34.65 3.06
C MET A 69 3.38 -33.72 2.07
N VAL A 70 3.10 -32.39 2.15
CA VAL A 70 3.59 -31.42 1.18
C VAL A 70 4.97 -30.92 1.61
N PRO A 71 6.00 -31.03 0.75
CA PRO A 71 7.32 -30.52 1.08
C PRO A 71 7.31 -28.99 1.10
N LEU A 72 8.25 -28.40 1.84
CA LEU A 72 8.54 -26.98 1.69
C LEU A 72 9.01 -26.71 0.26
N THR A 73 8.48 -25.66 -0.33
CA THR A 73 8.84 -25.23 -1.69
C THR A 73 9.47 -23.85 -1.66
N SER A 74 10.25 -23.60 -2.70
CA SER A 74 10.78 -22.28 -3.02
C SER A 74 10.24 -21.81 -4.36
N TYR A 75 10.52 -20.58 -4.74
CA TYR A 75 10.13 -20.08 -6.07
C TYR A 75 10.71 -20.94 -7.21
N GLU A 76 11.90 -21.50 -7.03
CA GLU A 76 12.58 -22.33 -8.03
C GLU A 76 11.77 -23.58 -8.42
N ASP A 77 10.93 -24.10 -7.52
CA ASP A 77 10.14 -25.30 -7.76
C ASP A 77 9.02 -25.10 -8.80
N TYR A 78 8.65 -23.84 -9.08
CA TYR A 78 7.58 -23.48 -10.03
C TYR A 78 7.92 -22.30 -10.94
N ALA A 79 9.15 -21.79 -10.87
CA ALA A 79 9.60 -20.64 -11.63
C ALA A 79 9.43 -20.79 -13.15
N ASP A 80 9.82 -21.95 -13.70
CA ASP A 80 9.71 -22.22 -15.13
C ASP A 80 8.26 -22.16 -15.59
N SER A 81 7.35 -22.75 -14.81
CA SER A 81 5.92 -22.75 -15.09
C SER A 81 5.32 -21.33 -15.06
N LEU A 82 5.73 -20.52 -14.08
CA LEU A 82 5.26 -19.13 -13.96
C LEU A 82 5.86 -18.24 -15.03
N SER A 83 7.11 -18.48 -15.44
CA SER A 83 7.79 -17.70 -16.49
C SER A 83 7.12 -17.85 -17.86
N LEU A 84 6.58 -19.02 -18.15
CA LEU A 84 5.82 -19.30 -19.38
C LEU A 84 4.41 -18.67 -19.35
N LYS A 85 3.95 -18.21 -18.19
CA LYS A 85 2.60 -17.68 -17.96
C LYS A 85 1.50 -18.64 -18.42
N ASP A 86 1.75 -19.95 -18.27
CA ASP A 86 0.78 -20.99 -18.61
C ASP A 86 -0.35 -21.01 -17.58
N LYS A 87 -1.50 -20.50 -18.00
CA LYS A 87 -2.69 -20.42 -17.15
C LYS A 87 -3.30 -21.79 -16.85
N SER A 88 -3.10 -22.77 -17.74
CA SER A 88 -3.73 -24.09 -17.64
C SER A 88 -3.24 -24.90 -16.43
N ILE A 89 -2.07 -24.59 -15.90
CA ILE A 89 -1.49 -25.27 -14.75
C ILE A 89 -1.81 -24.60 -13.41
N LEU A 90 -2.38 -23.37 -13.44
CA LEU A 90 -2.66 -22.62 -12.22
C LEU A 90 -3.96 -23.09 -11.54
N PRO A 91 -4.08 -22.90 -10.21
CA PRO A 91 -5.30 -23.26 -9.47
C PRO A 91 -6.49 -22.36 -9.77
N ASP A 92 -6.26 -21.19 -10.37
CA ASP A 92 -7.29 -20.22 -10.76
C ASP A 92 -6.76 -19.31 -11.88
N ASP A 93 -7.65 -18.68 -12.67
CA ASP A 93 -7.28 -17.81 -13.78
C ASP A 93 -6.71 -16.47 -13.27
N PRO A 94 -5.48 -16.11 -13.67
CA PRO A 94 -4.92 -14.83 -13.30
C PRO A 94 -5.54 -13.67 -14.11
N VAL A 95 -5.87 -12.60 -13.41
CA VAL A 95 -6.31 -11.32 -14.00
C VAL A 95 -5.12 -10.49 -14.43
N ILE A 96 -4.05 -10.51 -13.62
CA ILE A 96 -2.82 -9.75 -13.87
C ILE A 96 -1.60 -10.53 -13.35
N TRP A 97 -0.46 -10.32 -14.02
CA TRP A 97 0.84 -10.84 -13.61
C TRP A 97 1.65 -9.73 -12.98
N ILE A 98 2.03 -9.93 -11.71
CA ILE A 98 2.85 -9.00 -10.94
C ILE A 98 4.30 -9.48 -10.95
N GLN A 99 5.21 -8.52 -10.90
CA GLN A 99 6.64 -8.78 -10.81
C GLN A 99 7.16 -8.42 -9.43
N THR A 100 8.14 -9.16 -8.96
CA THR A 100 9.00 -8.77 -7.85
C THR A 100 10.45 -8.91 -8.26
N THR A 101 11.30 -8.05 -7.73
CA THR A 101 12.75 -8.14 -7.88
C THR A 101 13.33 -8.77 -6.63
N TRP A 102 14.23 -9.71 -6.80
CA TRP A 102 14.95 -10.32 -5.71
C TRP A 102 16.45 -10.36 -6.05
N GLU A 103 17.26 -9.79 -5.19
CA GLU A 103 18.70 -9.87 -5.30
C GLU A 103 19.15 -11.20 -4.67
N GLY A 104 19.43 -12.23 -5.46
CA GLY A 104 20.04 -13.44 -4.93
C GLY A 104 19.41 -14.80 -5.29
N GLY A 105 18.65 -14.91 -6.38
CA GLY A 105 18.18 -16.18 -6.92
C GLY A 105 18.64 -16.41 -8.37
N ARG A 106 18.34 -17.57 -8.94
CA ARG A 106 18.52 -17.82 -10.37
C ARG A 106 17.65 -16.90 -11.24
N HIS A 107 16.54 -16.43 -10.69
CA HIS A 107 15.58 -15.57 -11.37
C HIS A 107 15.63 -14.16 -10.77
N ALA A 108 16.23 -13.22 -11.50
CA ALA A 108 16.28 -11.81 -11.12
C ALA A 108 14.86 -11.17 -11.04
N ILE A 109 13.92 -11.68 -11.81
CA ILE A 109 12.52 -11.28 -11.83
C ILE A 109 11.66 -12.49 -11.52
N LYS A 110 10.83 -12.40 -10.49
CA LYS A 110 9.82 -13.40 -10.16
C LYS A 110 8.45 -12.91 -10.59
N LEU A 111 7.60 -13.82 -11.05
CA LEU A 111 6.24 -13.55 -11.48
C LEU A 111 5.24 -14.15 -10.49
N ALA A 112 4.25 -13.36 -10.10
CA ALA A 112 3.14 -13.77 -9.26
C ALA A 112 1.82 -13.57 -10.02
N PRO A 113 1.03 -14.62 -10.26
CA PRO A 113 -0.30 -14.49 -10.86
C PRO A 113 -1.30 -14.00 -9.81
N TYR A 114 -1.98 -12.89 -10.07
CA TYR A 114 -3.04 -12.40 -9.21
C TYR A 114 -4.40 -12.75 -9.80
N THR A 115 -5.18 -13.47 -9.03
CA THR A 115 -6.55 -13.85 -9.36
C THR A 115 -7.55 -12.76 -8.96
N ARG A 116 -8.79 -12.88 -9.39
CA ARG A 116 -9.85 -11.95 -9.02
C ARG A 116 -10.07 -11.93 -7.51
N SER A 117 -10.14 -13.10 -6.88
CA SER A 117 -10.35 -13.20 -5.41
C SER A 117 -9.20 -12.55 -4.63
N MET A 118 -7.95 -12.73 -5.06
CA MET A 118 -6.80 -12.03 -4.45
C MET A 118 -6.92 -10.51 -4.56
N LEU A 119 -7.36 -10.00 -5.72
CA LEU A 119 -7.54 -8.56 -5.91
C LEU A 119 -8.66 -7.99 -5.05
N GLU A 120 -9.76 -8.73 -4.90
CA GLU A 120 -10.89 -8.34 -4.03
C GLU A 120 -10.48 -8.33 -2.55
N THR A 121 -9.78 -9.36 -2.07
CA THR A 121 -9.24 -9.41 -0.72
C THR A 121 -8.24 -8.27 -0.49
N TYR A 122 -7.32 -8.06 -1.44
CA TYR A 122 -6.35 -6.97 -1.35
C TYR A 122 -7.04 -5.59 -1.27
N GLN A 123 -8.05 -5.35 -2.11
CA GLN A 123 -8.84 -4.11 -2.08
C GLN A 123 -9.51 -3.90 -0.73
N ASN A 124 -10.17 -4.93 -0.19
CA ASN A 124 -10.86 -4.85 1.10
C ASN A 124 -9.89 -4.58 2.25
N ASN A 125 -8.77 -5.30 2.31
CA ASN A 125 -7.75 -5.12 3.34
C ASN A 125 -7.11 -3.72 3.28
N MET A 126 -6.88 -3.21 2.08
CA MET A 126 -6.36 -1.85 1.90
C MET A 126 -7.38 -0.76 2.25
N LEU A 127 -8.68 -0.99 2.02
CA LEU A 127 -9.74 -0.10 2.53
C LEU A 127 -9.76 -0.10 4.06
N GLY A 128 -9.63 -1.27 4.69
CA GLY A 128 -9.46 -1.38 6.13
C GLY A 128 -8.25 -0.60 6.63
N CYS A 129 -7.08 -0.75 5.99
CA CYS A 129 -5.89 0.04 6.32
C CYS A 129 -6.13 1.55 6.18
N LEU A 130 -6.81 1.98 5.11
CA LEU A 130 -7.11 3.40 4.88
C LEU A 130 -8.00 3.96 6.00
N MET A 131 -9.07 3.24 6.38
CA MET A 131 -9.95 3.60 7.49
C MET A 131 -9.17 3.67 8.81
N LEU A 132 -8.39 2.63 9.14
CA LEU A 132 -7.59 2.55 10.35
C LEU A 132 -6.52 3.64 10.43
N SER A 133 -5.98 4.09 9.30
CA SER A 133 -4.98 5.16 9.27
C SER A 133 -5.52 6.52 9.74
N THR A 134 -6.84 6.71 9.73
CA THR A 134 -7.51 7.93 10.20
C THR A 134 -8.22 7.74 11.54
N SER A 135 -8.37 6.50 11.98
CA SER A 135 -9.15 6.14 13.16
C SER A 135 -8.48 6.59 14.45
N SER A 136 -9.26 7.20 15.34
CA SER A 136 -8.90 7.45 16.74
C SER A 136 -9.50 6.40 17.69
N GLY A 137 -10.46 5.63 17.22
CA GLY A 137 -11.15 4.60 17.97
C GLY A 137 -12.07 3.74 17.12
N ARG A 138 -12.76 2.82 17.77
CA ARG A 138 -13.66 1.86 17.10
C ARG A 138 -14.85 2.57 16.45
N GLY A 139 -15.08 2.33 15.18
CA GLY A 139 -16.17 2.92 14.42
C GLY A 139 -15.92 4.36 13.96
N ASP A 140 -14.75 4.90 14.28
CA ASP A 140 -14.35 6.26 13.90
C ASP A 140 -13.33 6.19 12.75
N PHE A 141 -13.64 6.86 11.64
CA PHE A 141 -12.73 7.02 10.51
C PHE A 141 -13.13 8.25 9.67
N ASP A 142 -12.17 8.84 8.98
CA ASP A 142 -12.36 10.01 8.10
C ASP A 142 -11.79 9.71 6.70
N VAL A 143 -12.57 8.98 5.90
CA VAL A 143 -12.26 8.66 4.50
C VAL A 143 -13.40 9.17 3.64
N ASN A 144 -13.10 10.06 2.70
CA ASN A 144 -14.10 10.70 1.88
C ASN A 144 -13.78 10.60 0.38
N PRO A 145 -14.80 10.57 -0.50
CA PRO A 145 -14.58 10.77 -1.93
C PRO A 145 -13.87 12.10 -2.18
N LYS A 146 -12.93 12.11 -3.13
CA LYS A 146 -12.07 13.24 -3.50
C LYS A 146 -10.95 13.57 -2.49
N ASP A 147 -10.79 12.82 -1.41
CA ASP A 147 -9.56 12.91 -0.62
C ASP A 147 -8.34 12.71 -1.52
N THR A 148 -7.26 13.39 -1.18
CA THR A 148 -6.03 13.39 -1.97
C THR A 148 -4.99 12.47 -1.35
N ILE A 149 -4.35 11.62 -2.16
CA ILE A 149 -3.26 10.75 -1.72
C ILE A 149 -1.96 11.12 -2.44
N LEU A 150 -0.95 11.54 -1.68
CA LEU A 150 0.43 11.49 -2.13
C LEU A 150 0.96 10.06 -1.96
N TYR A 151 1.70 9.56 -2.96
CA TYR A 151 2.19 8.19 -2.88
C TYR A 151 3.63 8.06 -3.38
N ALA A 152 4.41 7.25 -2.64
CA ALA A 152 5.80 6.92 -2.91
C ALA A 152 5.95 5.41 -3.13
N LEU A 153 5.30 4.90 -4.19
CA LEU A 153 5.16 3.49 -4.53
C LEU A 153 5.75 3.20 -5.91
N ALA A 154 6.25 2.00 -6.13
CA ALA A 154 6.64 1.55 -7.45
C ALA A 154 5.40 1.38 -8.34
N PRO A 155 5.47 1.73 -9.65
CA PRO A 155 4.36 1.53 -10.57
C PRO A 155 4.18 0.05 -10.93
N LEU A 156 3.14 -0.28 -11.71
CA LEU A 156 3.07 -1.57 -12.38
C LEU A 156 4.35 -1.81 -13.22
N PRO A 157 4.83 -3.04 -13.28
CA PRO A 157 4.19 -4.29 -12.88
C PRO A 157 4.44 -4.76 -11.44
N TYR A 158 4.88 -3.90 -10.54
CA TYR A 158 5.08 -4.25 -9.12
C TYR A 158 3.77 -4.25 -8.34
N ALA A 159 3.69 -5.05 -7.27
CA ALA A 159 2.49 -5.19 -6.44
C ALA A 159 1.98 -3.84 -5.87
N THR A 160 2.90 -2.96 -5.48
CA THR A 160 2.55 -1.62 -5.00
C THR A 160 1.87 -0.74 -6.05
N GLY A 161 2.09 -1.02 -7.34
CA GLY A 161 1.47 -0.29 -8.45
C GLY A 161 0.00 -0.64 -8.68
N ILE A 162 -0.47 -1.76 -8.15
CA ILE A 162 -1.88 -2.16 -8.27
C ILE A 162 -2.77 -1.46 -7.25
N PHE A 163 -2.22 -1.12 -6.08
CA PHE A 163 -2.94 -0.46 -5.00
C PHE A 163 -3.73 0.79 -5.44
N PRO A 164 -3.12 1.76 -6.16
CA PRO A 164 -3.87 2.94 -6.61
C PRO A 164 -5.04 2.60 -7.55
N LEU A 165 -4.92 1.53 -8.32
CA LEU A 165 -5.97 1.09 -9.25
C LEU A 165 -7.14 0.47 -8.48
N LEU A 166 -6.84 -0.41 -7.53
CA LEU A 166 -7.85 -1.03 -6.67
C LEU A 166 -8.61 0.00 -5.84
N LEU A 167 -7.89 0.97 -5.28
CA LEU A 167 -8.53 2.02 -4.49
C LEU A 167 -9.43 2.91 -5.35
N ASN A 168 -8.99 3.33 -6.53
CA ASN A 168 -9.80 4.11 -7.46
C ASN A 168 -11.03 3.36 -7.99
N ASP A 169 -11.01 2.03 -8.02
CA ASP A 169 -12.19 1.25 -8.35
C ASP A 169 -13.23 1.28 -7.21
N ALA A 170 -12.79 1.35 -5.97
CA ALA A 170 -13.64 1.34 -4.79
C ALA A 170 -14.19 2.72 -4.38
N ILE A 171 -13.36 3.75 -4.50
CA ILE A 171 -13.67 5.12 -4.07
C ILE A 171 -12.96 6.15 -4.97
N SER A 172 -13.61 7.28 -5.24
CA SER A 172 -13.09 8.37 -6.08
C SER A 172 -12.03 9.19 -5.33
N ILE A 173 -10.89 8.58 -5.03
CA ILE A 173 -9.72 9.21 -4.41
C ILE A 173 -8.83 9.83 -5.49
N GLU A 174 -8.27 11.00 -5.20
CA GLU A 174 -7.38 11.69 -6.12
C GLU A 174 -5.90 11.40 -5.80
N PHE A 175 -5.25 10.58 -6.63
CA PHE A 175 -3.82 10.31 -6.53
C PHE A 175 -2.97 11.47 -7.07
N LEU A 176 -1.92 11.84 -6.34
CA LEU A 176 -1.03 12.94 -6.67
C LEU A 176 0.39 12.44 -7.03
N PRO A 177 0.76 12.41 -8.33
CA PRO A 177 -0.02 12.73 -9.52
C PRO A 177 -1.00 11.60 -9.88
N PRO A 178 -1.97 11.85 -10.83
CA PRO A 178 -2.89 10.81 -11.29
C PRO A 178 -2.16 9.57 -11.79
N VAL A 179 -2.66 8.38 -11.44
CA VAL A 179 -1.98 7.10 -11.68
C VAL A 179 -1.60 6.90 -13.15
N LYS A 180 -2.52 7.19 -14.08
CA LYS A 180 -2.28 7.06 -15.54
C LYS A 180 -1.14 7.94 -16.05
N GLU A 181 -0.96 9.11 -15.46
CA GLU A 181 0.12 10.02 -15.81
C GLU A 181 1.44 9.58 -15.16
N ALA A 182 1.37 9.17 -13.90
CA ALA A 182 2.52 8.73 -13.11
C ALA A 182 3.27 7.53 -13.73
N GLN A 183 2.55 6.63 -14.40
CA GLN A 183 3.14 5.46 -15.07
C GLN A 183 4.14 5.84 -16.17
N LYS A 184 4.03 7.04 -16.74
CA LYS A 184 4.89 7.54 -17.81
C LYS A 184 6.04 8.44 -17.31
N MET A 185 6.14 8.64 -15.99
CA MET A 185 7.10 9.56 -15.38
C MET A 185 8.23 8.80 -14.68
N SER A 186 9.42 9.39 -14.70
CA SER A 186 10.47 8.97 -13.80
C SER A 186 10.07 9.19 -12.33
N PHE A 187 10.73 8.51 -11.42
CA PHE A 187 10.47 8.66 -9.99
C PHE A 187 10.60 10.13 -9.53
N SER A 188 11.64 10.83 -9.97
CA SER A 188 11.87 12.24 -9.62
C SER A 188 10.77 13.17 -10.14
N GLU A 189 10.35 12.99 -11.41
CA GLU A 189 9.29 13.80 -12.02
C GLU A 189 7.95 13.58 -11.30
N ARG A 190 7.63 12.32 -11.00
CA ARG A 190 6.42 11.95 -10.27
C ARG A 190 6.36 12.62 -8.91
N ASN A 191 7.43 12.55 -8.13
CA ASN A 191 7.50 13.16 -6.80
C ASN A 191 7.36 14.68 -6.86
N LYS A 192 8.10 15.34 -7.78
CA LYS A 192 8.00 16.80 -8.01
C LYS A 192 6.58 17.22 -8.41
N LYS A 193 5.94 16.45 -9.31
CA LYS A 193 4.57 16.75 -9.76
C LYS A 193 3.56 16.51 -8.67
N GLY A 194 3.64 15.38 -7.95
CA GLY A 194 2.77 15.05 -6.81
C GLY A 194 2.83 16.14 -5.75
N PHE A 195 4.04 16.58 -5.38
CA PHE A 195 4.22 17.67 -4.43
C PHE A 195 3.61 19.00 -4.91
N LYS A 196 3.85 19.39 -6.17
CA LYS A 196 3.24 20.62 -6.73
C LYS A 196 1.71 20.56 -6.72
N MET A 197 1.13 19.40 -7.01
CA MET A 197 -0.31 19.21 -6.96
C MET A 197 -0.80 19.25 -5.52
N GLY A 198 -0.09 18.64 -4.58
CA GLY A 198 -0.39 18.69 -3.15
C GLY A 198 -0.38 20.11 -2.59
N LEU A 199 0.56 20.96 -3.02
CA LEU A 199 0.57 22.37 -2.64
C LEU A 199 -0.68 23.13 -3.09
N LYS A 200 -1.31 22.74 -4.21
CA LYS A 200 -2.55 23.37 -4.70
C LYS A 200 -3.79 22.84 -4.00
N LYS A 201 -3.88 21.51 -3.82
CA LYS A 201 -5.10 20.81 -3.40
C LYS A 201 -5.11 20.47 -1.92
N GLY A 202 -3.97 20.28 -1.33
CA GLY A 202 -3.77 19.64 -0.04
C GLY A 202 -3.25 18.21 -0.24
N ILE A 203 -2.90 17.57 0.86
CA ILE A 203 -2.58 16.14 0.93
C ILE A 203 -3.29 15.63 2.17
N ASP A 204 -4.28 14.73 1.97
CA ASP A 204 -5.05 14.13 3.06
C ASP A 204 -4.38 12.84 3.53
N PHE A 205 -3.80 12.07 2.60
CA PHE A 205 -3.11 10.82 2.89
C PHE A 205 -1.73 10.80 2.26
N PHE A 206 -0.80 10.13 2.94
CA PHE A 206 0.46 9.73 2.35
C PHE A 206 0.64 8.22 2.50
N PHE A 207 0.93 7.55 1.38
CA PHE A 207 1.28 6.14 1.38
C PHE A 207 2.58 5.89 0.62
N GLY A 208 3.51 5.18 1.26
CA GLY A 208 4.79 4.88 0.66
C GLY A 208 5.49 3.66 1.22
N VAL A 209 6.69 3.42 0.71
CA VAL A 209 7.56 2.33 1.16
C VAL A 209 8.74 2.93 1.91
N GLY A 210 8.91 2.56 3.15
CA GLY A 210 9.99 2.81 4.10
C GLY A 210 10.98 3.94 3.76
N SER A 211 12.19 3.58 3.41
CA SER A 211 13.26 4.52 3.02
C SER A 211 12.88 5.46 1.88
N VAL A 212 12.07 4.99 0.93
CA VAL A 212 11.59 5.82 -0.20
C VAL A 212 10.68 6.95 0.31
N THR A 213 9.79 6.62 1.26
CA THR A 213 8.91 7.61 1.91
C THR A 213 9.73 8.68 2.64
N TYR A 214 10.75 8.26 3.36
CA TYR A 214 11.67 9.16 4.06
C TYR A 214 12.43 10.08 3.09
N TYR A 215 13.01 9.52 2.03
CA TYR A 215 13.70 10.29 0.99
C TYR A 215 12.80 11.33 0.32
N VAL A 216 11.57 10.95 -0.03
CA VAL A 216 10.57 11.87 -0.60
C VAL A 216 10.25 12.99 0.38
N SER A 217 10.10 12.67 1.67
CA SER A 217 9.79 13.64 2.73
C SER A 217 10.91 14.66 2.91
N LEU A 218 12.18 14.22 2.91
CA LEU A 218 13.33 15.12 2.95
C LEU A 218 13.42 16.01 1.71
N SER A 219 13.13 15.46 0.54
CA SER A 219 13.12 16.23 -0.72
C SER A 219 12.04 17.33 -0.68
N ILE A 220 10.88 17.05 -0.08
CA ILE A 220 9.79 18.02 0.12
C ILE A 220 10.24 19.12 1.09
N ALA A 221 10.86 18.76 2.21
CA ALA A 221 11.37 19.70 3.20
C ALA A 221 12.43 20.64 2.58
N SER A 222 13.37 20.10 1.80
CA SER A 222 14.41 20.89 1.13
C SER A 222 13.86 21.89 0.10
N LEU A 223 12.78 21.54 -0.61
CA LEU A 223 12.10 22.46 -1.53
C LEU A 223 11.43 23.63 -0.80
N GLY A 224 10.98 23.40 0.43
CA GLY A 224 10.37 24.41 1.29
C GLY A 224 11.39 25.40 1.88
N SER A 225 12.59 24.93 2.22
CA SER A 225 13.65 25.74 2.86
C SER A 225 14.46 26.60 1.89
N GLY A 226 14.35 26.38 0.58
CA GLY A 226 15.10 27.13 -0.42
C GLY A 226 16.59 26.77 -0.51
N HIS A 227 17.05 25.75 0.23
CA HIS A 227 18.39 25.23 0.13
C HIS A 227 18.53 24.39 -1.15
N LYS A 228 19.51 24.69 -1.97
CA LYS A 228 19.92 23.84 -3.09
C LYS A 228 20.59 22.60 -2.50
N SER A 229 19.89 21.46 -2.50
CA SER A 229 20.55 20.19 -2.21
C SER A 229 21.57 19.92 -3.31
N GLY A 230 22.85 19.92 -2.93
CA GLY A 230 23.95 19.50 -3.79
C GLY A 230 23.86 18.00 -4.04
N GLY A 231 23.78 17.60 -5.30
CA GLY A 231 23.87 16.20 -5.70
C GLY A 231 22.96 15.85 -6.86
N GLY A 232 23.43 16.05 -8.10
CA GLY A 232 22.76 15.59 -9.31
C GLY A 232 22.76 16.65 -10.41
N SER A 233 23.83 16.69 -11.21
CA SER A 233 23.88 17.45 -12.43
C SER A 233 22.85 16.92 -13.43
N GLY A 234 21.77 17.65 -13.59
CA GLY A 234 20.78 17.51 -14.64
C GLY A 234 20.59 18.87 -15.26
N SER A 235 21.16 19.05 -16.45
CA SER A 235 21.11 20.24 -17.28
C SER A 235 19.71 20.77 -17.51
N GLY A 236 19.59 22.08 -17.38
CA GLY A 236 18.73 23.00 -18.10
C GLY A 236 17.33 22.53 -18.51
N ASP A 237 16.35 22.92 -17.75
CA ASP A 237 15.05 23.18 -18.36
C ASP A 237 14.44 24.45 -17.77
N GLY A 238 13.93 25.29 -18.69
CA GLY A 238 13.54 26.65 -18.47
C GLY A 238 12.64 26.85 -17.26
N LYS A 239 12.76 27.99 -16.62
CA LYS A 239 11.89 28.52 -15.56
C LYS A 239 10.41 28.51 -15.99
N LYS A 240 9.76 27.35 -15.98
CA LYS A 240 8.30 27.31 -16.05
C LYS A 240 7.79 27.96 -14.77
N LYS A 241 7.24 29.16 -14.88
CA LYS A 241 6.52 29.84 -13.81
C LYS A 241 5.50 28.89 -13.22
N ILE A 242 5.71 28.46 -11.97
CA ILE A 242 4.74 27.68 -11.22
C ILE A 242 3.55 28.60 -11.02
N SER A 243 2.42 28.28 -11.61
CA SER A 243 1.15 28.97 -11.31
C SER A 243 0.79 28.66 -9.85
N ILE A 244 1.07 29.60 -8.97
CA ILE A 244 0.84 29.50 -7.54
C ILE A 244 -0.57 30.00 -7.26
N SER A 245 -1.44 29.18 -6.67
CA SER A 245 -2.77 29.65 -6.27
C SER A 245 -2.66 30.58 -5.06
N PRO A 246 -3.58 31.58 -4.92
CA PRO A 246 -3.58 32.49 -3.75
C PRO A 246 -3.60 31.71 -2.41
N ALA A 247 -4.36 30.63 -2.33
CA ALA A 247 -4.42 29.78 -1.14
C ALA A 247 -3.07 29.15 -0.80
N MET A 248 -2.31 28.72 -1.80
CA MET A 248 -0.95 28.18 -1.63
C MET A 248 0.02 29.25 -1.14
N VAL A 249 -0.06 30.47 -1.67
CA VAL A 249 0.78 31.59 -1.21
C VAL A 249 0.51 31.90 0.26
N ILE A 250 -0.77 31.99 0.66
CA ILE A 250 -1.16 32.23 2.04
C ILE A 250 -0.64 31.11 2.96
N ARG A 251 -0.79 29.86 2.56
CA ARG A 251 -0.29 28.69 3.32
C ARG A 251 1.22 28.76 3.51
N LEU A 252 1.97 29.01 2.45
CA LEU A 252 3.43 29.15 2.49
C LEU A 252 3.89 30.35 3.34
N LEU A 253 3.21 31.48 3.27
CA LEU A 253 3.54 32.65 4.09
C LEU A 253 3.28 32.40 5.57
N LYS A 254 2.14 31.79 5.91
CA LYS A 254 1.82 31.39 7.30
C LYS A 254 2.86 30.40 7.84
N ALA A 255 3.19 29.35 7.07
CA ALA A 255 4.17 28.36 7.46
C ALA A 255 5.55 29.00 7.68
N LYS A 256 6.03 29.83 6.75
CA LYS A 256 7.31 30.55 6.89
C LYS A 256 7.31 31.50 8.10
N HIS A 257 6.19 32.14 8.40
CA HIS A 257 6.11 33.01 9.57
C HIS A 257 6.27 32.23 10.87
N ILE A 258 5.58 31.09 10.98
CA ILE A 258 5.66 30.17 12.15
C ILE A 258 7.09 29.65 12.31
N CYS A 259 7.67 29.11 11.23
CA CYS A 259 9.03 28.56 11.26
C CYS A 259 10.09 29.59 11.65
N ARG A 260 9.96 30.84 11.16
CA ARG A 260 10.85 31.94 11.58
C ARG A 260 10.73 32.28 13.07
N LYS A 261 9.51 32.26 13.62
CA LYS A 261 9.28 32.46 15.05
C LYS A 261 9.92 31.37 15.90
N GLU A 262 9.87 30.15 15.40
CA GLU A 262 10.40 28.94 16.08
C GLU A 262 11.88 28.69 15.79
N GLY A 263 12.52 29.50 14.94
CA GLY A 263 13.94 29.37 14.58
C GLY A 263 14.29 28.06 13.89
N ARG A 264 13.37 27.48 13.13
CA ARG A 264 13.56 26.21 12.44
C ARG A 264 13.20 26.25 10.97
N ASP A 265 13.66 25.24 10.23
CA ASP A 265 13.31 25.04 8.83
C ASP A 265 11.85 24.62 8.63
N LEU A 266 11.35 24.85 7.42
CA LEU A 266 10.02 24.46 6.99
C LEU A 266 9.92 22.95 6.80
N LEU A 267 8.94 22.32 7.44
CA LEU A 267 8.67 20.90 7.35
C LEU A 267 7.35 20.63 6.60
N PRO A 268 7.14 19.42 6.05
CA PRO A 268 5.89 19.04 5.40
C PRO A 268 4.64 19.31 6.24
N LYS A 269 4.68 19.08 7.56
CA LYS A 269 3.58 19.33 8.50
C LYS A 269 3.13 20.80 8.58
N ASP A 270 4.00 21.72 8.22
CA ASP A 270 3.67 23.16 8.21
C ASP A 270 2.83 23.53 6.97
N LEU A 271 2.89 22.70 5.94
CA LEU A 271 2.18 22.88 4.67
C LEU A 271 0.94 22.00 4.55
N PHE A 272 0.97 20.81 5.15
CA PHE A 272 -0.04 19.78 4.99
C PHE A 272 -0.54 19.27 6.35
N ARG A 273 -1.81 18.87 6.40
CA ARG A 273 -2.37 18.18 7.55
C ARG A 273 -2.89 16.84 7.07
N LEU A 274 -2.08 15.80 7.27
CA LEU A 274 -2.49 14.45 6.92
C LEU A 274 -3.61 13.98 7.85
N LYS A 275 -4.64 13.37 7.26
CA LYS A 275 -5.63 12.56 7.96
C LYS A 275 -5.05 11.20 8.30
N GLY A 276 -4.41 10.56 7.32
CA GLY A 276 -3.80 9.24 7.42
C GLY A 276 -2.40 9.19 6.81
N PHE A 277 -1.53 8.38 7.43
CA PHE A 277 -0.19 8.11 6.96
C PHE A 277 0.09 6.62 7.05
N MET A 278 0.35 5.99 5.92
CA MET A 278 0.58 4.55 5.81
C MET A 278 1.97 4.30 5.23
N CYS A 279 2.67 3.31 5.75
CA CYS A 279 4.01 2.96 5.30
C CYS A 279 4.15 1.43 5.26
N ALA A 280 4.65 0.90 4.15
CA ALA A 280 4.99 -0.51 3.99
C ALA A 280 6.50 -0.68 3.86
N GLY A 281 7.03 -1.86 4.19
CA GLY A 281 8.44 -2.19 4.03
C GLY A 281 9.13 -2.58 5.34
N THR A 282 10.19 -3.36 5.23
CA THR A 282 10.91 -3.95 6.37
C THR A 282 11.74 -2.93 7.17
N ASP A 283 12.01 -1.77 6.60
CA ASP A 283 12.83 -0.70 7.16
C ASP A 283 12.03 0.46 7.79
N ASN A 284 10.70 0.36 7.82
CA ASN A 284 9.81 1.41 8.33
C ASN A 284 10.17 1.87 9.74
N ARG A 285 10.51 0.92 10.62
CA ARG A 285 10.83 1.20 12.02
C ARG A 285 12.00 2.15 12.19
N LEU A 286 12.96 2.14 11.24
CA LEU A 286 14.14 3.01 11.29
C LEU A 286 13.79 4.48 11.04
N TYR A 287 12.74 4.74 10.26
CA TYR A 287 12.36 6.09 9.82
C TYR A 287 11.10 6.63 10.49
N ARG A 288 10.42 5.83 11.30
CA ARG A 288 9.12 6.14 11.89
C ARG A 288 9.10 7.47 12.66
N ASP A 289 10.02 7.66 13.56
CA ASP A 289 10.08 8.86 14.41
C ASP A 289 10.44 10.11 13.60
N ASP A 290 11.31 9.99 12.62
CA ASP A 290 11.67 11.09 11.75
C ASP A 290 10.53 11.46 10.80
N LEU A 291 9.81 10.48 10.27
CA LEU A 291 8.61 10.70 9.47
C LEU A 291 7.50 11.38 10.30
N GLU A 292 7.32 10.99 11.55
CA GLU A 292 6.38 11.66 12.45
C GLU A 292 6.76 13.11 12.72
N LYS A 293 8.05 13.41 12.94
CA LYS A 293 8.55 14.78 13.09
C LYS A 293 8.29 15.62 11.82
N LEU A 294 8.51 15.02 10.63
CA LEU A 294 8.35 15.69 9.35
C LEU A 294 6.88 15.99 9.02
N TRP A 295 5.97 15.06 9.28
CA TRP A 295 4.57 15.13 8.86
C TRP A 295 3.60 15.46 10.00
N GLY A 296 4.01 15.35 11.26
CA GLY A 296 3.16 15.55 12.43
C GLY A 296 2.14 14.43 12.67
N VAL A 297 2.25 13.35 11.92
CA VAL A 297 1.42 12.15 12.04
C VAL A 297 2.34 10.94 11.97
N ARG A 298 2.23 10.04 12.95
CA ARG A 298 2.99 8.80 12.99
C ARG A 298 2.54 7.88 11.84
N PRO A 299 3.46 7.39 10.99
CA PRO A 299 3.10 6.43 9.97
C PRO A 299 2.63 5.12 10.59
N MET A 300 1.53 4.60 10.10
CA MET A 300 0.99 3.28 10.43
C MET A 300 1.63 2.24 9.51
N GLU A 301 2.19 1.19 10.08
CA GLU A 301 2.85 0.14 9.32
C GLU A 301 1.83 -0.82 8.72
N ILE A 302 2.04 -1.14 7.44
CA ILE A 302 1.30 -2.17 6.71
C ILE A 302 2.27 -3.31 6.41
N PHE A 303 1.93 -4.51 6.85
CA PHE A 303 2.68 -5.72 6.54
C PHE A 303 2.13 -6.36 5.28
N ALA A 304 2.93 -6.35 4.23
CA ALA A 304 2.54 -6.81 2.92
C ALA A 304 3.71 -7.45 2.17
N GLY A 305 3.39 -8.35 1.25
CA GLY A 305 4.34 -8.96 0.34
C GLY A 305 3.74 -9.07 -1.06
N THR A 306 4.56 -9.42 -2.05
CA THR A 306 4.06 -9.58 -3.42
C THR A 306 3.10 -10.77 -3.49
N GLU A 307 3.47 -11.91 -2.94
CA GLU A 307 2.69 -13.13 -3.02
C GLU A 307 1.44 -13.09 -2.12
N PRO A 308 1.54 -12.70 -0.83
CA PRO A 308 0.38 -12.71 0.08
C PRO A 308 -0.46 -11.43 0.04
N THR A 309 -0.06 -10.41 -0.72
CA THR A 309 -0.68 -9.08 -0.76
C THR A 309 -0.61 -8.34 0.60
N CYS A 310 -1.71 -7.81 1.11
CA CYS A 310 -1.77 -7.14 2.40
C CYS A 310 -2.18 -8.14 3.48
N ILE A 311 -1.26 -8.43 4.40
CA ILE A 311 -1.43 -9.47 5.42
C ILE A 311 -1.90 -8.88 6.75
N GLY A 312 -1.40 -7.70 7.11
CA GLY A 312 -1.66 -7.10 8.41
C GLY A 312 -1.38 -5.62 8.44
N THR A 313 -1.78 -4.99 9.51
CA THR A 313 -1.64 -3.55 9.73
C THR A 313 -1.50 -3.24 11.21
N GLU A 314 -0.78 -2.17 11.53
CA GLU A 314 -0.89 -1.54 12.85
C GLU A 314 -2.25 -0.84 13.01
N ILE A 315 -2.58 -0.49 14.23
CA ILE A 315 -3.68 0.41 14.57
C ILE A 315 -3.18 1.48 15.55
N ARG A 316 -3.76 2.68 15.51
CA ARG A 316 -3.28 3.78 16.38
C ARG A 316 -3.60 3.60 17.85
N SER A 317 -4.66 2.89 18.17
CA SER A 317 -5.17 2.73 19.54
C SER A 317 -4.47 1.65 20.36
N ARG A 318 -3.66 0.80 19.73
CA ARG A 318 -2.96 -0.31 20.41
C ARG A 318 -1.62 -0.59 19.73
N ASP A 319 -0.65 -1.05 20.48
CA ASP A 319 0.61 -1.54 19.95
C ASP A 319 0.46 -2.92 19.31
N GLY A 320 1.27 -3.17 18.29
CA GLY A 320 1.36 -4.46 17.61
C GLY A 320 0.78 -4.47 16.21
N MET A 321 0.98 -5.60 15.54
CA MET A 321 0.49 -5.88 14.20
C MET A 321 -0.77 -6.74 14.30
N TYR A 322 -1.81 -6.36 13.59
CA TYR A 322 -3.09 -7.07 13.50
C TYR A 322 -3.22 -7.69 12.11
N PHE A 323 -3.47 -8.98 12.06
CA PHE A 323 -3.52 -9.73 10.81
C PHE A 323 -4.95 -9.84 10.28
N PHE A 324 -5.08 -9.75 8.96
CA PHE A 324 -6.35 -9.97 8.29
C PHE A 324 -6.66 -11.47 8.21
N PRO A 325 -7.86 -11.91 8.62
CA PRO A 325 -8.19 -13.34 8.66
C PRO A 325 -8.39 -13.98 7.28
N ASP A 326 -8.61 -13.15 6.25
CA ASP A 326 -8.82 -13.58 4.87
C ASP A 326 -7.54 -13.50 4.00
N ALA A 327 -6.44 -13.01 4.57
CA ALA A 327 -5.14 -13.12 3.93
C ALA A 327 -4.57 -14.54 4.11
N CYS A 328 -3.93 -15.06 3.07
CA CYS A 328 -3.25 -16.36 3.14
C CYS A 328 -1.79 -16.17 3.55
N PHE A 329 -1.34 -16.98 4.50
CA PHE A 329 0.03 -16.99 5.01
C PHE A 329 0.76 -18.25 4.57
#